data_112aa7c3298ffe8cb3a5fe0185851c21
#
_entry.id   112aa7c3298ffe8cb3a5fe0185851c21
#
_cell.length_a   1.000
_cell.length_b   1.000
_cell.length_c   1.000
_cell.angle_alpha   90.00
_cell.angle_beta   90.00
_cell.angle_gamma   90.00
#
_symmetry.space_group_name_H-M   'P 1'
#
loop_
_entity.id
_entity.type
_entity.pdbx_description
1 polymer ?
#
loop_
_entity_poly.entity_id
_entity_poly.type
_entity_poly.pdbx_seq_one_letter_code
_entity_poly.pdbx_strand_id
1 'polypeptide(L)' 'MKKYEYEFVTVKTTGLWYDDYQEIIKKHGEDGWRFVDAIDKHRDLVDVNPRVELVFEREIETEGE' A
#
# COMPACT_ATOMS: atom_id res chain seq x y z
N MET A 1 9.06 -23.36 -5.34
CA MET A 1 9.35 -21.97 -5.74
C MET A 1 8.49 -21.01 -4.97
N LYS A 2 9.08 -19.96 -4.46
CA LYS A 2 8.32 -18.97 -3.71
C LYS A 2 7.76 -17.91 -4.65
N LYS A 3 6.52 -17.56 -4.42
CA LYS A 3 5.85 -16.51 -5.17
C LYS A 3 5.34 -15.45 -4.22
N TYR A 4 5.12 -14.26 -4.76
CA TYR A 4 4.62 -13.15 -3.98
C TYR A 4 3.41 -12.55 -4.64
N GLU A 5 2.46 -12.13 -3.84
CA GLU A 5 1.34 -11.34 -4.32
C GLU A 5 1.47 -9.93 -3.79
N TYR A 6 0.90 -8.99 -4.51
CA TYR A 6 1.02 -7.57 -4.18
C TYR A 6 -0.35 -6.94 -4.03
N GLU A 7 -0.44 -5.99 -3.12
CA GLU A 7 -1.66 -5.23 -2.93
C GLU A 7 -1.31 -3.74 -2.95
N PHE A 8 -2.14 -2.96 -3.63
CA PHE A 8 -1.96 -1.53 -3.78
C PHE A 8 -3.11 -0.82 -3.11
N VAL A 9 -2.78 0.06 -2.16
CA VAL A 9 -3.78 0.80 -1.39
C VAL A 9 -3.54 2.29 -1.57
N THR A 10 -4.52 2.97 -2.15
CA THR A 10 -4.43 4.42 -2.35
C THR A 10 -4.92 5.12 -1.09
N VAL A 11 -4.12 6.03 -0.58
CA VAL A 11 -4.46 6.79 0.63
C VAL A 11 -4.37 8.28 0.36
N LYS A 12 -5.23 9.04 1.00
CA LYS A 12 -5.18 10.48 0.96
C LYS A 12 -4.21 10.94 2.04
N THR A 13 -3.34 11.86 1.69
CA THR A 13 -2.30 12.29 2.62
C THR A 13 -2.49 13.71 3.14
N THR A 14 -3.47 14.43 2.61
CA THR A 14 -3.73 15.81 3.02
C THR A 14 -5.22 16.07 3.18
N GLY A 15 -5.54 17.20 3.79
CA GLY A 15 -6.91 17.62 3.97
C GLY A 15 -7.48 17.23 5.31
N LEU A 16 -8.76 17.57 5.52
CA LEU A 16 -9.44 17.29 6.78
C LEU A 16 -9.71 15.80 6.96
N TRP A 17 -9.76 15.07 5.87
CA TRP A 17 -10.13 13.65 5.87
C TRP A 17 -8.99 12.80 5.31
N TYR A 18 -7.77 13.05 5.80
CA TYR A 18 -6.66 12.22 5.39
C TYR A 18 -6.78 10.84 6.02
N ASP A 19 -6.25 9.85 5.30
CA ASP A 19 -6.27 8.47 5.78
C ASP A 19 -5.12 8.23 6.74
N ASP A 20 -5.37 7.42 7.75
CA ASP A 20 -4.32 7.03 8.68
C ASP A 20 -3.52 5.88 8.07
N TYR A 21 -2.47 6.24 7.36
CA TYR A 21 -1.65 5.25 6.67
C TYR A 21 -0.93 4.32 7.65
N GLN A 22 -0.64 4.80 8.85
CA GLN A 22 0.02 3.95 9.84
C GLN A 22 -0.89 2.82 10.27
N GLU A 23 -2.16 3.11 10.46
CA GLU A 23 -3.14 2.10 10.82
C GLU A 23 -3.31 1.09 9.70
N ILE A 24 -3.33 1.57 8.47
CA ILE A 24 -3.45 0.70 7.30
C ILE A 24 -2.26 -0.25 7.23
N ILE A 25 -1.06 0.26 7.45
CA ILE A 25 0.15 -0.57 7.42
C ILE A 25 0.11 -1.62 8.53
N LYS A 26 -0.33 -1.22 9.72
CA LYS A 26 -0.43 -2.16 10.84
C LYS A 26 -1.40 -3.28 10.56
N LYS A 27 -2.56 -2.94 10.02
CA LYS A 27 -3.59 -3.95 9.72
C LYS A 27 -3.10 -4.92 8.67
N HIS A 28 -2.42 -4.41 7.66
CA HIS A 28 -1.86 -5.28 6.62
C HIS A 28 -0.81 -6.21 7.19
N GLY A 29 0.01 -5.69 8.11
CA GLY A 29 1.01 -6.51 8.78
C GLY A 29 0.39 -7.65 9.58
N GLU A 30 -0.74 -7.40 10.23
CA GLU A 30 -1.46 -8.43 10.97
C GLU A 30 -1.96 -9.55 10.05
N ASP A 31 -2.25 -9.21 8.80
CA ASP A 31 -2.71 -10.17 7.80
C ASP A 31 -1.57 -10.81 7.03
N GLY A 32 -0.33 -10.56 7.45
CA GLY A 32 0.82 -11.17 6.80
C GLY A 32 1.41 -10.38 5.64
N TRP A 33 0.90 -9.18 5.40
CA TRP A 33 1.42 -8.32 4.36
C TRP A 33 2.63 -7.54 4.85
N ARG A 34 3.60 -7.36 3.98
CA ARG A 34 4.79 -6.57 4.27
C ARG A 34 4.76 -5.30 3.45
N PHE A 35 5.03 -4.18 4.09
CA PHE A 35 5.10 -2.91 3.39
C PHE A 35 6.37 -2.85 2.53
N VAL A 36 6.21 -2.51 1.26
CA VAL A 36 7.32 -2.45 0.31
C VAL A 36 7.73 -1.02 0.03
N ASP A 37 6.76 -0.19 -0.36
CA ASP A 37 7.07 1.17 -0.79
C ASP A 37 5.81 2.02 -0.83
N ALA A 38 6.03 3.32 -0.90
CA ALA A 38 4.94 4.28 -1.07
C ALA A 38 5.21 5.07 -2.35
N ILE A 39 4.26 5.02 -3.27
CA ILE A 39 4.41 5.68 -4.56
C ILE A 39 3.56 6.93 -4.59
N ASP A 40 4.19 8.06 -4.86
CA ASP A 40 3.48 9.33 -4.95
C ASP A 40 2.76 9.41 -6.29
N LYS A 41 1.44 9.53 -6.23
CA LYS A 41 0.61 9.62 -7.42
C LYS A 41 0.36 11.05 -7.87
N HIS A 42 1.00 12.00 -7.23
CA HIS A 42 0.82 13.41 -7.54
C HIS A 42 1.58 13.76 -8.82
N ARG A 43 0.90 13.70 -9.93
CA ARG A 43 1.53 13.90 -11.23
C ARG A 43 1.29 15.28 -11.83
N ASP A 44 0.26 15.94 -11.40
CA ASP A 44 -0.20 17.16 -12.01
C ASP A 44 -0.15 18.30 -11.02
N LEU A 45 0.35 19.44 -11.47
CA LEU A 45 0.42 20.63 -10.62
C LEU A 45 -0.96 21.15 -10.23
N VAL A 46 -1.98 20.80 -11.01
CA VAL A 46 -3.36 21.19 -10.69
C VAL A 46 -4.08 20.13 -9.87
N ASP A 47 -3.41 19.06 -9.52
CA ASP A 47 -4.03 18.04 -8.69
C ASP A 47 -4.11 18.53 -7.25
N VAL A 48 -5.34 18.84 -6.81
CA VAL A 48 -5.57 19.37 -5.48
C VAL A 48 -5.77 18.26 -4.43
N ASN A 49 -5.74 17.02 -4.87
CA ASN A 49 -5.95 15.88 -3.99
C ASN A 49 -4.76 14.92 -4.07
N PRO A 50 -3.64 15.28 -3.46
CA PRO A 50 -2.47 14.40 -3.49
C PRO A 50 -2.78 13.07 -2.84
N ARG A 51 -2.32 12.02 -3.50
CA ARG A 51 -2.55 10.65 -3.04
C ARG A 51 -1.25 9.88 -3.10
N VAL A 52 -1.13 8.92 -2.19
CA VAL A 52 0.01 8.03 -2.14
C VAL A 52 -0.51 6.61 -2.23
N GLU A 53 0.15 5.81 -3.04
CA GLU A 53 -0.21 4.41 -3.17
C GLU A 53 0.77 3.59 -2.36
N LEU A 54 0.26 2.88 -1.37
CA LEU A 54 1.07 2.00 -0.54
C LEU A 54 1.12 0.64 -1.19
N VAL A 55 2.32 0.09 -1.29
CA VAL A 55 2.53 -1.22 -1.92
C VAL A 55 2.89 -2.23 -0.84
N PHE A 56 2.17 -3.32 -0.83
CA PHE A 56 2.40 -4.42 0.11
C PHE A 56 2.67 -5.70 -0.65
N GLU A 57 3.47 -6.57 -0.07
CA GLU A 57 3.70 -7.89 -0.65
C GLU A 57 3.49 -8.96 0.41
N ARG A 58 3.12 -10.13 -0.04
CA ARG A 58 2.95 -11.28 0.82
C ARG A 58 3.42 -12.52 0.10
N GLU A 59 4.18 -13.35 0.81
CA GLU A 59 4.66 -14.59 0.25
C GLU A 59 3.53 -15.59 0.11
N ILE A 60 3.47 -16.25 -1.02
CA ILE A 60 2.50 -17.30 -1.27
C ILE A 60 3.26 -18.62 -1.35
N GLU A 61 2.90 -19.57 -0.51
CA GLU A 61 3.45 -20.89 -0.61
C GLU A 61 2.63 -21.68 -1.62
N THR A 62 3.32 -22.22 -2.61
CA THR A 62 2.67 -23.05 -3.62
C THR A 62 3.05 -24.50 -3.36
N GLU A 63 2.04 -25.31 -3.11
CA GLU A 63 2.26 -26.72 -2.87
C GLU A 63 2.78 -27.41 -4.12
N GLY A 64 3.68 -28.36 -3.92
CA GLY A 64 4.20 -29.14 -5.02
C GLY A 64 5.35 -28.51 -5.76
N GLU A 65 5.91 -27.45 -5.23
CA GLU A 65 7.04 -26.78 -5.87
C GLU A 65 8.30 -26.81 -5.06
#